data_68b8278c1cb16cb36a415021eaf786d6
#
_entry.id   68b8278c1cb16cb36a415021eaf786d6
#
_cell.length_a   1.000
_cell.length_b   1.000
_cell.length_c   1.000
_cell.angle_alpha   90.00
_cell.angle_beta   90.00
_cell.angle_gamma   90.00
#
_symmetry.space_group_name_H-M   'P 1'
#
loop_
_entity.id
_entity.type
_entity.pdbx_description
1 polymer ?
#
loop_
_entity_poly.entity_id
_entity_poly.type
_entity_poly.pdbx_seq_one_letter_code
_entity_poly.pdbx_strand_id
1 'polypeptide(L)'
;GVNLPMLLELLDSRDDKSSVADLVKRAFTASMEGTKAFRNALPSAAAPAAAPAEAAAPLADRRAGRPTSGHMQIPLLRIDSRLIHGQVATSWAKAVKCDAIFAISDEVASDPLRSKLLLQVAPAHLQSYVITVDKAIKVWHNPMYADRKVLWLVTKPGDIVRLIEGGVDIKQVNVGGMTHREGCKLISQAVAVDADDVAAFKRLHEMGVKMTLQQLATSPAEDVMPKLANVKF
;
A
#
# COMPACT_ATOMS: atom_id res chain seq x y z
N GLY A 1 -1.99 -16.31 10.12
CA GLY A 1 -2.12 -16.81 8.77
C GLY A 1 -2.20 -18.34 8.74
N VAL A 2 -2.65 -18.90 7.64
CA VAL A 2 -2.69 -20.34 7.40
C VAL A 2 -1.26 -20.81 7.13
N ASN A 3 -0.83 -21.87 7.80
CA ASN A 3 0.48 -22.48 7.59
C ASN A 3 0.35 -23.94 7.07
N LEU A 4 1.44 -24.51 6.61
CA LEU A 4 1.44 -25.86 6.01
C LEU A 4 0.92 -26.95 6.94
N PRO A 5 1.32 -27.06 8.22
CA PRO A 5 0.77 -28.04 9.15
C PRO A 5 -0.75 -27.95 9.32
N MET A 6 -1.28 -26.73 9.39
CA MET A 6 -2.73 -26.49 9.46
C MET A 6 -3.45 -26.96 8.19
N LEU A 7 -2.87 -26.75 7.00
CA LEU A 7 -3.45 -27.20 5.74
C LEU A 7 -3.45 -28.72 5.62
N LEU A 8 -2.36 -29.39 6.02
CA LEU A 8 -2.26 -30.84 6.01
C LEU A 8 -3.30 -31.48 6.93
N GLU A 9 -3.46 -30.97 8.16
CA GLU A 9 -4.48 -31.46 9.09
C GLU A 9 -5.90 -31.30 8.54
N LEU A 10 -6.21 -30.19 7.88
CA LEU A 10 -7.51 -29.99 7.24
C LEU A 10 -7.74 -30.93 6.05
N LEU A 11 -6.70 -31.24 5.26
CA LEU A 11 -6.78 -32.17 4.15
C LEU A 11 -7.00 -33.62 4.63
N ASP A 12 -6.27 -34.05 5.64
CA ASP A 12 -6.41 -35.40 6.22
C ASP A 12 -7.78 -35.60 6.89
N SER A 13 -8.34 -34.52 7.45
CA SER A 13 -9.61 -34.56 8.18
C SER A 13 -10.84 -34.29 7.32
N ARG A 14 -10.68 -33.99 6.01
CA ARG A 14 -11.81 -33.57 5.14
C ARG A 14 -12.90 -34.65 4.98
N ASP A 15 -12.53 -35.92 5.06
CA ASP A 15 -13.44 -37.06 4.89
C ASP A 15 -13.98 -37.61 6.25
N ASP A 16 -13.57 -36.96 7.36
CA ASP A 16 -14.02 -37.30 8.70
C ASP A 16 -15.37 -36.63 8.99
N LYS A 17 -16.29 -37.37 9.63
CA LYS A 17 -17.61 -36.86 10.05
C LYS A 17 -17.53 -35.91 11.26
N SER A 18 -16.38 -35.39 11.55
CA SER A 18 -16.13 -34.44 12.64
C SER A 18 -16.89 -33.11 12.45
N SER A 19 -17.30 -32.50 13.54
CA SER A 19 -17.94 -31.19 13.46
C SER A 19 -16.94 -30.12 12.98
N VAL A 20 -17.45 -29.04 12.38
CA VAL A 20 -16.62 -27.90 11.94
C VAL A 20 -15.80 -27.33 13.12
N ALA A 21 -16.36 -27.34 14.32
CA ALA A 21 -15.67 -26.88 15.53
C ALA A 21 -14.47 -27.75 15.88
N ASP A 22 -14.58 -29.07 15.74
CA ASP A 22 -13.49 -30.02 15.98
C ASP A 22 -12.39 -29.90 14.92
N LEU A 23 -12.75 -29.73 13.65
CA LEU A 23 -11.81 -29.49 12.55
C LEU A 23 -11.00 -28.20 12.78
N VAL A 24 -11.65 -27.11 13.16
CA VAL A 24 -10.99 -25.84 13.47
C VAL A 24 -10.03 -26.00 14.67
N LYS A 25 -10.45 -26.71 15.72
CA LYS A 25 -9.61 -26.94 16.91
C LYS A 25 -8.37 -27.78 16.55
N ARG A 26 -8.51 -28.85 15.76
CA ARG A 26 -7.40 -29.71 15.31
C ARG A 26 -6.43 -28.92 14.41
N ALA A 27 -6.94 -28.18 13.43
CA ALA A 27 -6.13 -27.34 12.57
C ALA A 27 -5.35 -26.27 13.34
N PHE A 28 -5.97 -25.67 14.37
CA PHE A 28 -5.30 -24.70 15.23
C PHE A 28 -4.18 -25.34 16.06
N THR A 29 -4.42 -26.54 16.62
CA THR A 29 -3.40 -27.30 17.39
C THR A 29 -2.22 -27.67 16.48
N ALA A 30 -2.47 -28.21 15.29
CA ALA A 30 -1.43 -28.55 14.32
C ALA A 30 -0.59 -27.33 13.90
N SER A 31 -1.24 -26.17 13.74
CA SER A 31 -0.56 -24.90 13.48
C SER A 31 0.40 -24.51 14.60
N MET A 32 -0.01 -24.64 15.84
CA MET A 32 0.80 -24.30 17.03
C MET A 32 1.98 -25.25 17.21
N GLU A 33 1.78 -26.53 17.00
CA GLU A 33 2.83 -27.55 17.10
C GLU A 33 3.88 -27.39 16.00
N GLY A 34 3.45 -27.16 14.76
CA GLY A 34 4.34 -26.89 13.65
C GLY A 34 5.22 -25.65 13.88
N THR A 35 4.66 -24.62 14.52
CA THR A 35 5.42 -23.41 14.89
C THR A 35 6.45 -23.69 15.99
N LYS A 36 6.12 -24.53 16.97
CA LYS A 36 7.08 -24.95 18.02
C LYS A 36 8.23 -25.80 17.45
N ALA A 37 7.91 -26.75 16.57
CA ALA A 37 8.92 -27.58 15.91
C ALA A 37 9.92 -26.74 15.10
N PHE A 38 9.44 -25.74 14.38
CA PHE A 38 10.29 -24.80 13.62
C PHE A 38 11.20 -23.97 14.51
N ARG A 39 10.69 -23.46 15.65
CA ARG A 39 11.50 -22.70 16.62
C ARG A 39 12.61 -23.55 17.24
N ASN A 40 12.38 -24.83 17.48
CA ASN A 40 13.36 -25.74 18.06
C ASN A 40 14.41 -26.24 17.04
N ALA A 41 14.11 -26.18 15.74
CA ALA A 41 15.01 -26.58 14.67
C ALA A 41 16.00 -25.46 14.24
N LEU A 42 15.75 -24.22 14.61
CA LEU A 42 16.69 -23.14 14.37
C LEU A 42 17.81 -23.21 15.43
N PRO A 43 19.11 -23.20 15.03
CA PRO A 43 20.18 -22.99 16.00
C PRO A 43 19.91 -21.68 16.71
N SER A 44 20.05 -21.69 18.04
CA SER A 44 19.87 -20.50 18.90
C SER A 44 20.85 -19.39 18.51
N ALA A 45 20.58 -18.72 17.38
CA ALA A 45 20.96 -17.33 17.24
C ALA A 45 20.01 -16.58 18.14
N ALA A 46 20.54 -15.98 19.19
CA ALA A 46 19.79 -15.06 20.04
C ALA A 46 18.95 -14.19 19.13
N ALA A 47 17.62 -14.36 19.19
CA ALA A 47 16.71 -13.45 18.52
C ALA A 47 17.17 -12.06 18.98
N PRO A 48 17.52 -11.14 18.08
CA PRO A 48 17.61 -9.76 18.50
C PRO A 48 16.23 -9.50 19.09
N ALA A 49 16.20 -9.19 20.40
CA ALA A 49 15.02 -8.70 21.08
C ALA A 49 14.40 -7.72 20.10
N ALA A 50 13.11 -7.94 19.74
CA ALA A 50 12.38 -6.97 18.97
C ALA A 50 12.54 -5.67 19.76
N ALA A 51 13.48 -4.84 19.31
CA ALA A 51 13.60 -3.50 19.80
C ALA A 51 12.19 -2.93 19.69
N PRO A 52 11.64 -2.32 20.73
CA PRO A 52 10.39 -1.62 20.61
C PRO A 52 10.55 -0.78 19.36
N ALA A 53 9.55 -0.84 18.46
CA ALA A 53 9.59 -0.07 17.22
C ALA A 53 9.85 1.37 17.63
N GLU A 54 11.12 1.72 17.64
CA GLU A 54 11.58 3.06 17.93
C GLU A 54 10.90 3.90 16.87
N ALA A 55 10.00 4.76 17.33
CA ALA A 55 9.24 5.64 16.46
C ALA A 55 10.25 6.27 15.52
N ALA A 56 10.19 5.89 14.24
CA ALA A 56 11.16 6.30 13.24
C ALA A 56 11.39 7.79 13.40
N ALA A 57 12.62 8.19 13.71
CA ALA A 57 12.96 9.58 13.94
C ALA A 57 12.35 10.45 12.84
N PRO A 58 11.74 11.58 13.18
CA PRO A 58 11.07 12.43 12.20
C PRO A 58 11.98 12.69 11.01
N LEU A 59 11.44 12.72 9.80
CA LEU A 59 12.18 13.03 8.55
C LEU A 59 13.10 14.25 8.66
N ALA A 60 12.86 15.12 9.64
CA ALA A 60 13.64 16.30 9.95
C ALA A 60 15.09 16.03 10.42
N ASP A 61 15.33 14.92 11.10
CA ASP A 61 16.56 14.73 11.89
C ASP A 61 17.82 14.36 11.07
N ARG A 62 17.67 14.11 9.75
CA ARG A 62 18.79 13.79 8.85
C ARG A 62 19.31 14.97 8.02
N ARG A 63 19.01 16.21 8.39
CA ARG A 63 19.14 17.40 7.53
C ARG A 63 20.13 18.48 7.91
N ALA A 64 21.04 18.26 8.79
CA ALA A 64 22.08 19.25 9.02
C ALA A 64 22.86 19.49 7.70
N GLY A 65 22.56 20.61 7.01
CA GLY A 65 23.36 21.12 5.89
C GLY A 65 22.79 21.06 4.46
N ARG A 66 21.50 20.70 4.24
CA ARG A 66 20.89 20.79 2.88
C ARG A 66 20.12 22.09 2.66
N PRO A 67 20.24 22.73 1.46
CA PRO A 67 19.43 23.89 1.11
C PRO A 67 17.95 23.51 1.08
N THR A 68 17.11 24.31 1.72
CA THR A 68 15.68 24.11 1.89
C THR A 68 14.85 24.89 0.86
N SER A 69 15.28 24.92 -0.39
CA SER A 69 14.51 25.53 -1.47
C SER A 69 13.87 24.44 -2.34
N GLY A 70 12.56 24.50 -2.54
CA GLY A 70 11.81 23.57 -3.38
C GLY A 70 10.78 22.74 -2.62
N HIS A 71 10.11 21.85 -3.35
CA HIS A 71 9.11 20.92 -2.83
C HIS A 71 9.66 19.49 -2.80
N MET A 72 9.00 18.64 -2.01
CA MET A 72 9.21 17.20 -2.03
C MET A 72 9.06 16.64 -3.45
N GLN A 73 9.91 15.72 -3.83
CA GLN A 73 9.81 15.03 -5.12
C GLN A 73 8.90 13.81 -4.97
N ILE A 74 7.93 13.69 -5.87
CA ILE A 74 7.02 12.54 -5.96
C ILE A 74 7.40 11.73 -7.21
N PRO A 75 8.40 10.83 -7.14
CA PRO A 75 8.83 10.06 -8.31
C PRO A 75 7.75 9.11 -8.81
N LEU A 76 6.82 8.73 -7.96
CA LEU A 76 5.64 7.95 -8.30
C LEU A 76 4.50 8.28 -7.35
N LEU A 77 3.35 8.65 -7.93
CA LEU A 77 2.05 8.62 -7.27
C LEU A 77 1.26 7.45 -7.85
N ARG A 78 0.83 6.53 -6.99
CA ARG A 78 0.14 5.31 -7.40
C ARG A 78 -1.18 5.12 -6.67
N ILE A 79 -2.23 4.82 -7.44
CA ILE A 79 -3.50 4.32 -6.88
C ILE A 79 -3.36 2.82 -6.66
N ASP A 80 -3.45 2.40 -5.41
CA ASP A 80 -3.54 0.98 -5.04
C ASP A 80 -4.34 0.87 -3.74
N SER A 81 -5.55 0.29 -3.80
CA SER A 81 -6.45 0.19 -2.64
C SER A 81 -5.86 -0.61 -1.48
N ARG A 82 -4.81 -1.39 -1.72
CA ARG A 82 -4.08 -2.12 -0.68
C ARG A 82 -2.98 -1.29 -0.02
N LEU A 83 -2.65 -0.11 -0.59
CA LEU A 83 -1.56 0.77 -0.14
C LEU A 83 -0.21 0.03 -0.09
N ILE A 84 0.41 -0.08 1.09
CA ILE A 84 1.69 -0.78 1.24
C ILE A 84 1.45 -2.30 1.26
N HIS A 85 2.00 -3.00 0.29
CA HIS A 85 1.94 -4.46 0.19
C HIS A 85 3.18 -5.00 -0.54
N GLY A 86 3.33 -6.32 -0.63
CA GLY A 86 4.54 -6.96 -1.14
C GLY A 86 5.07 -6.40 -2.47
N GLN A 87 4.23 -6.21 -3.49
CA GLN A 87 4.66 -5.68 -4.80
C GLN A 87 5.16 -4.23 -4.70
N VAL A 88 4.49 -3.38 -3.90
CA VAL A 88 4.94 -2.01 -3.66
C VAL A 88 6.27 -2.00 -2.94
N ALA A 89 6.38 -2.77 -1.86
CA ALA A 89 7.58 -2.82 -1.03
C ALA A 89 8.81 -3.38 -1.76
N THR A 90 8.62 -4.42 -2.60
CA THR A 90 9.74 -5.13 -3.24
C THR A 90 10.06 -4.65 -4.64
N SER A 91 9.06 -4.23 -5.43
CA SER A 91 9.23 -3.88 -6.83
C SER A 91 9.22 -2.36 -7.04
N TRP A 92 8.11 -1.69 -6.71
CA TRP A 92 7.96 -0.28 -7.00
C TRP A 92 8.90 0.62 -6.21
N ALA A 93 9.09 0.36 -4.91
CA ALA A 93 10.01 1.14 -4.09
C ALA A 93 11.46 1.08 -4.60
N LYS A 94 11.88 -0.09 -5.11
CA LYS A 94 13.21 -0.25 -5.74
C LYS A 94 13.30 0.46 -7.09
N ALA A 95 12.25 0.33 -7.93
CA ALA A 95 12.23 0.93 -9.27
C ALA A 95 12.34 2.46 -9.20
N VAL A 96 11.66 3.10 -8.25
CA VAL A 96 11.66 4.58 -8.13
C VAL A 96 12.75 5.13 -7.22
N LYS A 97 13.50 4.28 -6.51
CA LYS A 97 14.60 4.68 -5.61
C LYS A 97 14.18 5.78 -4.63
N CYS A 98 13.06 5.57 -3.93
CA CYS A 98 12.52 6.54 -2.99
C CYS A 98 13.22 6.48 -1.63
N ASP A 99 13.17 7.59 -0.88
CA ASP A 99 13.67 7.72 0.50
C ASP A 99 12.61 7.30 1.54
N ALA A 100 11.34 7.42 1.15
CA ALA A 100 10.21 7.11 2.03
C ALA A 100 8.95 6.72 1.22
N ILE A 101 7.96 6.15 1.91
CA ILE A 101 6.64 5.79 1.37
C ILE A 101 5.57 6.49 2.19
N PHE A 102 4.65 7.18 1.52
CA PHE A 102 3.43 7.71 2.13
C PHE A 102 2.23 6.88 1.65
N ALA A 103 1.55 6.25 2.60
CA ALA A 103 0.23 5.68 2.41
C ALA A 103 -0.80 6.72 2.81
N ILE A 104 -1.46 7.32 1.83
CA ILE A 104 -2.35 8.48 2.01
C ILE A 104 -3.80 7.99 1.91
N SER A 105 -4.50 8.01 3.03
CA SER A 105 -5.92 7.68 3.11
C SER A 105 -6.46 8.16 4.45
N ASP A 106 -7.52 8.96 4.42
CA ASP A 106 -8.16 9.45 5.64
C ASP A 106 -8.76 8.30 6.46
N GLU A 107 -9.38 7.34 5.78
CA GLU A 107 -9.97 6.16 6.40
C GLU A 107 -8.92 5.32 7.14
N VAL A 108 -7.81 5.02 6.49
CA VAL A 108 -6.75 4.16 7.07
C VAL A 108 -5.96 4.92 8.13
N ALA A 109 -5.74 6.22 7.97
CA ALA A 109 -5.06 7.05 8.95
C ALA A 109 -5.86 7.20 10.26
N SER A 110 -7.19 7.12 10.19
CA SER A 110 -8.08 7.14 11.36
C SER A 110 -8.22 5.78 12.05
N ASP A 111 -7.71 4.69 11.44
CA ASP A 111 -7.72 3.33 11.98
C ASP A 111 -6.31 2.93 12.46
N PRO A 112 -6.02 2.99 13.77
CA PRO A 112 -4.69 2.67 14.30
C PRO A 112 -4.25 1.24 14.03
N LEU A 113 -5.19 0.28 13.99
CA LEU A 113 -4.87 -1.12 13.74
C LEU A 113 -4.45 -1.32 12.28
N ARG A 114 -5.22 -0.83 11.32
CA ARG A 114 -4.88 -0.89 9.88
C ARG A 114 -3.57 -0.16 9.59
N SER A 115 -3.38 1.03 10.17
CA SER A 115 -2.13 1.80 10.05
C SER A 115 -0.93 0.99 10.52
N LYS A 116 -1.01 0.37 11.71
CA LYS A 116 0.07 -0.45 12.26
C LYS A 116 0.36 -1.69 11.40
N LEU A 117 -0.66 -2.37 10.89
CA LEU A 117 -0.50 -3.55 10.02
C LEU A 117 0.17 -3.17 8.71
N LEU A 118 -0.21 -2.05 8.09
CA LEU A 118 0.43 -1.55 6.86
C LEU A 118 1.92 -1.24 7.07
N LEU A 119 2.27 -0.60 8.19
CA LEU A 119 3.65 -0.28 8.49
C LEU A 119 4.52 -1.53 8.76
N GLN A 120 3.93 -2.62 9.22
CA GLN A 120 4.65 -3.90 9.38
C GLN A 120 5.05 -4.55 8.06
N VAL A 121 4.31 -4.29 6.97
CA VAL A 121 4.63 -4.81 5.62
C VAL A 121 5.62 -3.92 4.88
N ALA A 122 5.83 -2.71 5.38
CA ALA A 122 6.74 -1.75 4.77
C ALA A 122 8.20 -2.25 4.79
N PRO A 123 9.02 -1.90 3.77
CA PRO A 123 10.42 -2.26 3.77
C PRO A 123 11.15 -1.67 4.97
N ALA A 124 11.87 -2.49 5.72
CA ALA A 124 12.57 -2.06 6.96
C ALA A 124 13.63 -0.96 6.72
N HIS A 125 14.14 -0.84 5.50
CA HIS A 125 15.14 0.18 5.12
C HIS A 125 14.53 1.50 4.66
N LEU A 126 13.19 1.58 4.50
CA LEU A 126 12.48 2.78 4.07
C LEU A 126 11.58 3.31 5.18
N GLN A 127 11.62 4.61 5.39
CA GLN A 127 10.67 5.26 6.27
C GLN A 127 9.29 5.23 5.63
N SER A 128 8.29 4.73 6.35
CA SER A 128 6.93 4.60 5.84
C SER A 128 5.94 5.24 6.80
N TYR A 129 4.95 5.94 6.25
CA TYR A 129 3.98 6.71 7.02
C TYR A 129 2.58 6.49 6.47
N VAL A 130 1.62 6.36 7.37
CA VAL A 130 0.19 6.40 7.05
C VAL A 130 -0.32 7.78 7.46
N ILE A 131 -0.83 8.55 6.52
CA ILE A 131 -1.23 9.93 6.73
C ILE A 131 -2.54 10.27 6.01
N THR A 132 -3.22 11.29 6.50
CA THR A 132 -4.41 11.85 5.83
C THR A 132 -4.03 12.65 4.58
N VAL A 133 -5.01 12.89 3.69
CA VAL A 133 -4.84 13.77 2.51
C VAL A 133 -4.40 15.17 2.95
N ASP A 134 -5.05 15.76 3.96
CA ASP A 134 -4.71 17.09 4.47
C ASP A 134 -3.30 17.15 5.05
N LYS A 135 -2.86 16.08 5.71
CA LYS A 135 -1.48 15.98 6.21
C LYS A 135 -0.48 15.91 5.06
N ALA A 136 -0.78 15.18 4.00
CA ALA A 136 0.07 15.10 2.80
C ALA A 136 0.24 16.45 2.13
N ILE A 137 -0.85 17.24 1.98
CA ILE A 137 -0.81 18.61 1.46
C ILE A 137 0.10 19.49 2.33
N LYS A 138 -0.07 19.48 3.66
CA LYS A 138 0.76 20.27 4.57
C LYS A 138 2.24 19.90 4.49
N VAL A 139 2.54 18.61 4.38
CA VAL A 139 3.93 18.14 4.24
C VAL A 139 4.53 18.53 2.91
N TRP A 140 3.77 18.52 1.82
CA TRP A 140 4.20 18.98 0.51
C TRP A 140 4.65 20.46 0.53
N HIS A 141 3.88 21.32 1.17
CA HIS A 141 4.19 22.75 1.28
C HIS A 141 5.29 23.08 2.29
N ASN A 142 5.72 22.11 3.10
CA ASN A 142 6.74 22.36 4.11
C ASN A 142 8.15 22.22 3.50
N PRO A 143 8.93 23.32 3.41
CA PRO A 143 10.27 23.32 2.79
C PRO A 143 11.26 22.42 3.52
N MET A 144 10.97 22.01 4.78
CA MET A 144 11.79 21.06 5.54
C MET A 144 11.91 19.70 4.81
N TYR A 145 10.96 19.35 3.96
CA TYR A 145 10.95 18.09 3.21
C TYR A 145 11.33 18.26 1.73
N ALA A 146 11.81 19.42 1.32
CA ALA A 146 12.31 19.66 -0.04
C ALA A 146 13.38 18.61 -0.39
N ASP A 147 13.48 18.24 -1.67
CA ASP A 147 14.42 17.26 -2.23
C ASP A 147 14.26 15.80 -1.75
N ARG A 148 13.34 15.51 -0.82
CA ARG A 148 13.01 14.13 -0.47
C ARG A 148 12.22 13.46 -1.58
N LYS A 149 12.65 12.26 -1.97
CA LYS A 149 11.95 11.42 -2.94
C LYS A 149 10.99 10.49 -2.21
N VAL A 150 9.70 10.74 -2.32
CA VAL A 150 8.69 9.98 -1.60
C VAL A 150 7.72 9.32 -2.57
N LEU A 151 7.58 7.99 -2.45
CA LEU A 151 6.57 7.23 -3.15
C LEU A 151 5.22 7.47 -2.46
N TRP A 152 4.25 7.99 -3.20
CA TRP A 152 2.91 8.25 -2.70
C TRP A 152 1.93 7.17 -3.16
N LEU A 153 1.19 6.62 -2.22
CA LEU A 153 0.15 5.63 -2.44
C LEU A 153 -1.18 6.20 -1.97
N VAL A 154 -2.20 6.10 -2.80
CA VAL A 154 -3.58 6.52 -2.47
C VAL A 154 -4.54 5.39 -2.73
N THR A 155 -5.70 5.39 -2.09
CA THR A 155 -6.70 4.32 -2.24
C THR A 155 -7.63 4.54 -3.42
N LYS A 156 -7.89 5.79 -3.81
CA LYS A 156 -8.87 6.17 -4.84
C LYS A 156 -8.49 7.45 -5.58
N PRO A 157 -8.98 7.66 -6.81
CA PRO A 157 -8.65 8.84 -7.61
C PRO A 157 -9.14 10.15 -7.01
N GLY A 158 -10.26 10.14 -6.26
CA GLY A 158 -10.79 11.34 -5.58
C GLY A 158 -9.81 11.96 -4.59
N ASP A 159 -8.96 11.16 -3.93
CA ASP A 159 -7.92 11.69 -3.04
C ASP A 159 -6.86 12.48 -3.81
N ILE A 160 -6.58 12.11 -5.06
CA ILE A 160 -5.63 12.84 -5.92
C ILE A 160 -6.20 14.18 -6.35
N VAL A 161 -7.50 14.24 -6.66
CA VAL A 161 -8.18 15.52 -6.96
C VAL A 161 -8.01 16.48 -5.79
N ARG A 162 -8.26 16.03 -4.56
CA ARG A 162 -8.06 16.83 -3.33
C ARG A 162 -6.61 17.28 -3.15
N LEU A 163 -5.63 16.40 -3.44
CA LEU A 163 -4.20 16.76 -3.37
C LEU A 163 -3.86 17.90 -4.33
N ILE A 164 -4.34 17.83 -5.58
CA ILE A 164 -4.10 18.86 -6.60
C ILE A 164 -4.80 20.16 -6.23
N GLU A 165 -6.06 20.11 -5.79
CA GLU A 165 -6.81 21.26 -5.30
C GLU A 165 -6.14 21.92 -4.07
N GLY A 166 -5.44 21.12 -3.26
CA GLY A 166 -4.59 21.57 -2.17
C GLY A 166 -3.22 22.13 -2.60
N GLY A 167 -2.97 22.25 -3.92
CA GLY A 167 -1.77 22.86 -4.47
C GLY A 167 -0.59 21.91 -4.68
N VAL A 168 -0.78 20.58 -4.57
CA VAL A 168 0.27 19.60 -4.87
C VAL A 168 0.44 19.46 -6.37
N ASP A 169 1.65 19.65 -6.89
CA ASP A 169 1.94 19.55 -8.34
C ASP A 169 2.08 18.08 -8.77
N ILE A 170 0.98 17.50 -9.26
CA ILE A 170 0.89 16.14 -9.75
C ILE A 170 0.66 16.14 -11.25
N LYS A 171 1.62 15.63 -12.03
CA LYS A 171 1.56 15.56 -13.51
C LYS A 171 1.20 14.17 -14.01
N GLN A 172 1.51 13.14 -13.24
CA GLN A 172 1.24 11.76 -13.65
C GLN A 172 0.86 10.87 -12.46
N VAL A 173 -0.01 9.92 -12.77
CA VAL A 173 -0.56 8.95 -11.83
C VAL A 173 -0.47 7.55 -12.43
N ASN A 174 -0.01 6.61 -11.63
CA ASN A 174 -0.02 5.19 -11.96
C ASN A 174 -1.21 4.51 -11.28
N VAL A 175 -2.03 3.80 -12.04
CA VAL A 175 -3.16 3.01 -11.52
C VAL A 175 -2.73 1.54 -11.47
N GLY A 176 -2.57 1.03 -10.26
CA GLY A 176 -2.03 -0.31 -10.04
C GLY A 176 -3.05 -1.34 -9.60
N GLY A 177 -3.97 -0.95 -8.74
CA GLY A 177 -4.99 -1.85 -8.23
C GLY A 177 -6.10 -1.11 -7.50
N MET A 178 -7.35 -1.42 -7.87
CA MET A 178 -8.55 -0.94 -7.19
C MET A 178 -9.47 -2.14 -6.96
N THR A 179 -9.70 -2.45 -5.70
CA THR A 179 -10.44 -3.65 -5.28
C THR A 179 -11.88 -3.58 -5.76
N HIS A 180 -12.39 -4.67 -6.30
CA HIS A 180 -13.78 -4.80 -6.69
C HIS A 180 -14.70 -4.70 -5.47
N ARG A 181 -15.73 -3.90 -5.59
CA ARG A 181 -16.83 -3.72 -4.63
C ARG A 181 -18.15 -3.86 -5.36
N GLU A 182 -19.23 -4.08 -4.63
CA GLU A 182 -20.57 -4.09 -5.20
C GLU A 182 -20.86 -2.77 -5.96
N GLY A 183 -21.40 -2.86 -7.16
CA GLY A 183 -21.64 -1.71 -8.04
C GLY A 183 -20.46 -1.25 -8.87
N CYS A 184 -19.23 -1.75 -8.61
CA CYS A 184 -18.04 -1.43 -9.43
C CYS A 184 -18.02 -2.23 -10.74
N LYS A 185 -17.40 -1.65 -11.76
CA LYS A 185 -17.13 -2.29 -13.05
C LYS A 185 -15.63 -2.45 -13.27
N LEU A 186 -15.23 -3.62 -13.78
CA LEU A 186 -13.83 -3.90 -14.09
C LEU A 186 -13.41 -3.18 -15.38
N ILE A 187 -12.30 -2.45 -15.31
CA ILE A 187 -11.60 -1.87 -16.47
C ILE A 187 -10.31 -2.63 -16.80
N SER A 188 -9.83 -3.44 -15.85
CA SER A 188 -8.75 -4.41 -16.03
C SER A 188 -8.88 -5.53 -15.00
N GLN A 189 -7.98 -6.53 -15.05
CA GLN A 189 -7.96 -7.63 -14.08
C GLN A 189 -7.78 -7.18 -12.62
N ALA A 190 -7.13 -6.04 -12.39
CA ALA A 190 -6.79 -5.55 -11.06
C ALA A 190 -7.47 -4.23 -10.68
N VAL A 191 -8.27 -3.65 -11.58
CA VAL A 191 -8.86 -2.32 -11.38
C VAL A 191 -10.36 -2.37 -11.65
N ALA A 192 -11.12 -2.16 -10.60
CA ALA A 192 -12.57 -1.94 -10.63
C ALA A 192 -12.86 -0.48 -10.23
N VAL A 193 -13.81 0.14 -10.91
CA VAL A 193 -14.19 1.54 -10.71
C VAL A 193 -15.68 1.66 -10.46
N ASP A 194 -16.09 2.59 -9.62
CA ASP A 194 -17.47 3.04 -9.48
C ASP A 194 -17.73 4.36 -10.24
N ALA A 195 -18.93 4.89 -10.14
CA ALA A 195 -19.29 6.13 -10.82
C ALA A 195 -18.46 7.34 -10.31
N ASP A 196 -18.17 7.39 -9.00
CA ASP A 196 -17.38 8.46 -8.39
C ASP A 196 -15.92 8.38 -8.83
N ASP A 197 -15.36 7.17 -8.90
CA ASP A 197 -14.02 6.94 -9.42
C ASP A 197 -13.90 7.41 -10.88
N VAL A 198 -14.89 7.10 -11.73
CA VAL A 198 -14.90 7.56 -13.14
C VAL A 198 -15.01 9.08 -13.24
N ALA A 199 -15.83 9.71 -12.41
CA ALA A 199 -15.92 11.17 -12.36
C ALA A 199 -14.58 11.80 -11.93
N ALA A 200 -13.93 11.23 -10.91
CA ALA A 200 -12.62 11.69 -10.45
C ALA A 200 -11.53 11.51 -11.52
N PHE A 201 -11.48 10.40 -12.25
CA PHE A 201 -10.54 10.20 -13.36
C PHE A 201 -10.76 11.22 -14.49
N LYS A 202 -12.01 11.51 -14.85
CA LYS A 202 -12.32 12.56 -15.83
C LYS A 202 -11.83 13.93 -15.36
N ARG A 203 -12.06 14.26 -14.09
CA ARG A 203 -11.58 15.50 -13.49
C ARG A 203 -10.05 15.60 -13.52
N LEU A 204 -9.34 14.53 -13.19
CA LEU A 204 -7.88 14.47 -13.31
C LEU A 204 -7.40 14.67 -14.75
N HIS A 205 -8.10 14.10 -15.72
CA HIS A 205 -7.79 14.30 -17.14
C HIS A 205 -7.96 15.75 -17.57
N GLU A 206 -9.05 16.40 -17.15
CA GLU A 206 -9.31 17.84 -17.39
C GLU A 206 -8.23 18.72 -16.75
N MET A 207 -7.68 18.31 -15.60
CA MET A 207 -6.53 18.97 -14.94
C MET A 207 -5.19 18.71 -15.64
N GLY A 208 -5.17 17.96 -16.74
CA GLY A 208 -3.96 17.65 -17.52
C GLY A 208 -3.08 16.56 -16.91
N VAL A 209 -3.60 15.73 -15.99
CA VAL A 209 -2.85 14.64 -15.36
C VAL A 209 -2.80 13.43 -16.30
N LYS A 210 -1.59 12.94 -16.59
CA LYS A 210 -1.39 11.70 -17.34
C LYS A 210 -1.63 10.50 -16.44
N MET A 211 -2.53 9.59 -16.83
CA MET A 211 -2.91 8.43 -16.04
C MET A 211 -2.57 7.14 -16.77
N THR A 212 -1.78 6.28 -16.15
CA THR A 212 -1.33 5.01 -16.73
C THR A 212 -1.80 3.83 -15.89
N LEU A 213 -2.36 2.82 -16.55
CA LEU A 213 -2.70 1.54 -15.95
C LEU A 213 -1.48 0.62 -16.03
N GLN A 214 -0.96 0.20 -14.88
CA GLN A 214 0.23 -0.65 -14.81
C GLN A 214 0.27 -1.39 -13.47
N GLN A 215 0.10 -2.69 -13.50
CA GLN A 215 0.07 -3.50 -12.28
C GLN A 215 1.46 -3.74 -11.69
N LEU A 216 2.43 -4.12 -12.52
CA LEU A 216 3.82 -4.37 -12.14
C LEU A 216 4.74 -3.32 -12.76
N ALA A 217 5.85 -3.01 -12.11
CA ALA A 217 6.84 -2.07 -12.63
C ALA A 217 7.46 -2.52 -13.96
N THR A 218 7.43 -3.82 -14.25
CA THR A 218 7.93 -4.44 -15.48
C THR A 218 6.88 -4.60 -16.58
N SER A 219 5.59 -4.42 -16.26
CA SER A 219 4.51 -4.52 -17.25
C SER A 219 4.44 -3.28 -18.13
N PRO A 220 3.91 -3.38 -19.36
CA PRO A 220 3.64 -2.20 -20.17
C PRO A 220 2.62 -1.29 -19.48
N ALA A 221 2.81 0.02 -19.64
CA ALA A 221 1.88 1.02 -19.16
C ALA A 221 0.84 1.32 -20.24
N GLU A 222 -0.44 1.20 -19.93
CA GLU A 222 -1.56 1.51 -20.82
C GLU A 222 -2.25 2.80 -20.37
N ASP A 223 -2.85 3.55 -21.30
CA ASP A 223 -3.66 4.71 -20.94
C ASP A 223 -4.98 4.28 -20.27
N VAL A 224 -5.34 4.95 -19.20
CA VAL A 224 -6.58 4.67 -18.45
C VAL A 224 -7.82 5.16 -19.19
N MET A 225 -7.75 6.32 -19.87
CA MET A 225 -8.93 6.99 -20.45
C MET A 225 -9.69 6.15 -21.49
N PRO A 226 -9.02 5.44 -22.43
CA PRO A 226 -9.73 4.56 -23.36
C PRO A 226 -10.51 3.42 -22.66
N LYS A 227 -9.99 2.93 -21.53
CA LYS A 227 -10.67 1.87 -20.74
C LYS A 227 -11.94 2.40 -20.06
N LEU A 228 -11.90 3.65 -19.59
CA LEU A 228 -13.04 4.31 -18.94
C LEU A 228 -14.15 4.67 -19.94
N ALA A 229 -13.82 4.95 -21.19
CA ALA A 229 -14.81 5.31 -22.23
C ALA A 229 -15.87 4.21 -22.45
N ASN A 230 -15.53 2.95 -22.18
CA ASN A 230 -16.43 1.80 -22.33
C ASN A 230 -17.26 1.50 -21.07
N VAL A 231 -17.08 2.24 -19.99
CA VAL A 231 -17.79 2.02 -18.71
C VAL A 231 -19.04 2.88 -18.68
N LYS A 232 -20.21 2.24 -18.56
CA LYS A 232 -21.51 2.90 -18.37
C LYS A 232 -22.08 2.47 -17.01
N PHE A 233 -22.52 3.42 -16.21
CA PHE A 233 -23.25 3.23 -14.96
C PHE A 233 -24.70 3.59 -15.14
#